data_102a58d85eb358234d7b14b121512873
#
_entry.id   102a58d85eb358234d7b14b121512873
#
_cell.length_a   1.000
_cell.length_b   1.000
_cell.length_c   1.000
_cell.angle_alpha   90.00
_cell.angle_beta   90.00
_cell.angle_gamma   90.00
#
_symmetry.space_group_name_H-M   'P 1'
#
loop_
_entity.id
_entity.type
_entity.pdbx_description
1 polymer ?
#
loop_
_entity_poly.entity_id
_entity_poly.type
_entity_poly.pdbx_seq_one_letter_code
_entity_poly.pdbx_strand_id
1 'polypeptide(L)'
;MKQLTKLKFNNFKLVLDTLKNYGSLSKKQITSITNLSPVLITRICSKLIEKKIILEGEFLPSEKAGRREQMLYLNYDFKYVIGLSFFSDSSKITISNLKPSLTYSKEYLNLDKTPEELVVMMLEEVKEWMDKNNLEEKDFLGIGVISKGTINRIENSIGIDIWEKELLIKKEIKKFFNLPVVVENDVKSFAVAHNYLYLNFSDFFLVHYSINGIGGAVLKNELLVNEVDSIGKIGHMIIDPSKEFCPICKRRGCLESLVSLKTILKKASQYHDNLSISKLFELYDMGDIEISKLLNES
;
A
#
# COMPACT_ATOMS: atom_id res chain seq x y z
N MET A 1 -17.11 29.43 2.94
CA MET A 1 -17.59 28.11 3.35
C MET A 1 -16.53 27.01 3.21
N LYS A 2 -15.83 26.83 2.06
CA LYS A 2 -14.78 25.80 1.85
C LYS A 2 -13.61 25.85 2.86
N GLN A 3 -13.14 27.03 3.25
CA GLN A 3 -12.00 27.19 4.16
C GLN A 3 -12.30 26.75 5.60
N LEU A 4 -13.48 27.05 6.14
CA LEU A 4 -13.93 26.60 7.47
C LEU A 4 -14.12 25.08 7.54
N THR A 5 -14.55 24.47 6.44
CA THR A 5 -14.70 23.01 6.35
C THR A 5 -13.33 22.33 6.33
N LYS A 6 -12.35 22.89 5.61
CA LYS A 6 -10.96 22.41 5.56
C LYS A 6 -10.28 22.52 6.93
N LEU A 7 -10.45 23.64 7.64
CA LEU A 7 -9.89 23.83 8.99
C LEU A 7 -10.49 22.84 10.00
N LYS A 8 -11.81 22.59 9.93
CA LYS A 8 -12.46 21.58 10.76
C LYS A 8 -11.89 20.19 10.48
N PHE A 9 -11.76 19.82 9.22
CA PHE A 9 -11.20 18.53 8.81
C PHE A 9 -9.77 18.35 9.34
N ASN A 10 -8.91 19.37 9.21
CA ASN A 10 -7.54 19.34 9.71
C ASN A 10 -7.47 19.11 11.23
N ASN A 11 -8.35 19.74 12.00
CA ASN A 11 -8.38 19.56 13.45
C ASN A 11 -8.82 18.13 13.86
N PHE A 12 -9.78 17.53 13.14
CA PHE A 12 -10.15 16.12 13.36
C PHE A 12 -9.00 15.18 13.01
N LYS A 13 -8.36 15.39 11.85
CA LYS A 13 -7.17 14.65 11.43
C LYS A 13 -6.08 14.73 12.48
N LEU A 14 -5.75 15.92 12.96
CA LEU A 14 -4.71 16.14 13.98
C LEU A 14 -4.97 15.35 15.27
N VAL A 15 -6.22 15.31 15.76
CA VAL A 15 -6.59 14.52 16.95
C VAL A 15 -6.42 13.01 16.68
N LEU A 16 -6.86 12.54 15.51
CA LEU A 16 -6.74 11.12 15.14
C LEU A 16 -5.27 10.71 14.96
N ASP A 17 -4.46 11.54 14.28
CA ASP A 17 -3.02 11.30 14.10
C ASP A 17 -2.30 11.29 15.46
N THR A 18 -2.68 12.17 16.39
CA THR A 18 -2.14 12.17 17.74
C THR A 18 -2.43 10.85 18.46
N LEU A 19 -3.68 10.38 18.43
CA LEU A 19 -4.04 9.09 19.01
C LEU A 19 -3.38 7.90 18.30
N LYS A 20 -3.18 7.99 16.98
CA LYS A 20 -2.45 6.96 16.21
C LYS A 20 -0.98 6.87 16.66
N ASN A 21 -0.32 8.01 16.81
CA ASN A 21 1.13 8.05 17.04
C ASN A 21 1.50 7.81 18.50
N TYR A 22 0.66 8.23 19.44
CA TYR A 22 0.94 8.16 20.89
C TYR A 22 0.10 7.10 21.62
N GLY A 23 -0.86 6.47 20.94
CA GLY A 23 -1.75 5.49 21.56
C GLY A 23 -2.85 6.13 22.40
N SER A 24 -3.13 5.53 23.57
CA SER A 24 -4.18 5.99 24.47
C SER A 24 -3.78 7.29 25.18
N LEU A 25 -4.63 8.33 25.09
CA LEU A 25 -4.39 9.65 25.66
C LEU A 25 -5.64 10.23 26.31
N SER A 26 -5.47 11.03 27.40
CA SER A 26 -6.54 11.84 27.94
C SER A 26 -6.79 13.10 27.08
N LYS A 27 -7.98 13.72 27.20
CA LYS A 27 -8.28 15.00 26.52
C LYS A 27 -7.27 16.09 26.86
N LYS A 28 -6.73 16.07 28.09
CA LYS A 28 -5.71 17.04 28.54
C LYS A 28 -4.38 16.80 27.84
N GLN A 29 -3.95 15.56 27.71
CA GLN A 29 -2.74 15.20 26.95
C GLN A 29 -2.88 15.54 25.46
N ILE A 30 -4.04 15.23 24.84
CA ILE A 30 -4.32 15.61 23.45
C ILE A 30 -4.25 17.15 23.30
N THR A 31 -4.81 17.91 24.25
CA THR A 31 -4.75 19.39 24.26
C THR A 31 -3.29 19.86 24.30
N SER A 32 -2.47 19.30 25.16
CA SER A 32 -1.04 19.66 25.30
C SER A 32 -0.24 19.38 24.03
N ILE A 33 -0.49 18.23 23.38
CA ILE A 33 0.25 17.80 22.19
C ILE A 33 -0.19 18.61 20.95
N THR A 34 -1.50 18.83 20.79
CA THR A 34 -2.05 19.48 19.59
C THR A 34 -2.05 20.99 19.63
N ASN A 35 -1.87 21.60 20.82
CA ASN A 35 -2.05 23.03 21.08
C ASN A 35 -3.44 23.58 20.69
N LEU A 36 -4.44 22.71 20.56
CA LEU A 36 -5.83 23.12 20.35
C LEU A 36 -6.50 23.47 21.69
N SER A 37 -7.49 24.35 21.67
CA SER A 37 -8.18 24.72 22.92
C SER A 37 -8.93 23.54 23.55
N PRO A 38 -9.00 23.45 24.91
CA PRO A 38 -9.69 22.36 25.61
C PRO A 38 -11.17 22.21 25.19
N VAL A 39 -11.83 23.32 24.89
CA VAL A 39 -13.22 23.34 24.42
C VAL A 39 -13.32 22.67 23.04
N LEU A 40 -12.38 22.96 22.14
CA LEU A 40 -12.35 22.36 20.80
C LEU A 40 -12.05 20.86 20.88
N ILE A 41 -11.06 20.45 21.66
CA ILE A 41 -10.74 19.03 21.90
C ILE A 41 -11.95 18.29 22.44
N THR A 42 -12.60 18.82 23.46
CA THR A 42 -13.82 18.20 24.03
C THR A 42 -14.87 17.99 22.96
N ARG A 43 -15.14 19.00 22.13
CA ARG A 43 -16.12 18.92 21.05
C ARG A 43 -15.74 17.91 19.96
N ILE A 44 -14.47 17.84 19.59
CA ILE A 44 -13.96 16.87 18.60
C ILE A 44 -14.09 15.46 19.16
N CYS A 45 -13.56 15.21 20.36
CA CYS A 45 -13.60 13.89 21.00
C CYS A 45 -15.03 13.40 21.20
N SER A 46 -15.96 14.26 21.67
CA SER A 46 -17.36 13.86 21.82
C SER A 46 -17.98 13.37 20.51
N LYS A 47 -17.70 14.05 19.39
CA LYS A 47 -18.18 13.62 18.07
C LYS A 47 -17.54 12.32 17.58
N LEU A 48 -16.27 12.12 17.88
CA LEU A 48 -15.55 10.90 17.51
C LEU A 48 -16.05 9.70 18.34
N ILE A 49 -16.36 9.91 19.63
CA ILE A 49 -16.96 8.91 20.52
C ILE A 49 -18.36 8.55 20.06
N GLU A 50 -19.22 9.56 19.79
CA GLU A 50 -20.57 9.35 19.26
C GLU A 50 -20.58 8.48 18.00
N LYS A 51 -19.59 8.70 17.12
CA LYS A 51 -19.41 7.91 15.90
C LYS A 51 -18.65 6.59 16.11
N LYS A 52 -18.24 6.26 17.32
CA LYS A 52 -17.44 5.08 17.66
C LYS A 52 -16.09 5.00 16.93
N ILE A 53 -15.56 6.14 16.46
CA ILE A 53 -14.23 6.22 15.82
C ILE A 53 -13.12 6.15 16.88
N ILE A 54 -13.37 6.73 18.06
CA ILE A 54 -12.55 6.57 19.25
C ILE A 54 -13.41 5.99 20.37
N LEU A 55 -12.77 5.32 21.30
CA LEU A 55 -13.42 4.70 22.45
C LEU A 55 -12.88 5.28 23.74
N GLU A 56 -13.70 5.23 24.78
CA GLU A 56 -13.33 5.59 26.15
C GLU A 56 -12.74 4.37 26.84
N GLY A 57 -11.57 4.53 27.40
CA GLY A 57 -10.85 3.52 28.16
C GLY A 57 -10.92 3.75 29.68
N GLU A 58 -9.94 3.25 30.36
CA GLU A 58 -9.80 3.35 31.82
C GLU A 58 -9.52 4.80 32.27
N PHE A 59 -9.78 5.07 33.54
CA PHE A 59 -9.38 6.33 34.15
C PHE A 59 -7.95 6.23 34.67
N LEU A 60 -7.16 7.28 34.41
CA LEU A 60 -5.84 7.36 35.01
C LEU A 60 -5.93 7.39 36.54
N PRO A 61 -5.03 6.67 37.24
CA PRO A 61 -4.89 6.83 38.70
C PRO A 61 -4.64 8.30 39.03
N SER A 62 -5.36 8.83 39.99
CA SER A 62 -5.18 10.21 40.45
C SER A 62 -4.46 10.20 41.80
N GLU A 63 -3.25 10.77 41.85
CA GLU A 63 -2.52 10.97 43.09
C GLU A 63 -3.02 12.21 43.88
N LYS A 64 -3.85 13.06 43.27
CA LYS A 64 -4.37 14.28 43.87
C LYS A 64 -5.91 14.30 43.81
N ALA A 65 -6.53 14.97 44.79
CA ALA A 65 -7.96 15.23 44.77
C ALA A 65 -8.33 16.07 43.52
N GLY A 66 -8.92 15.44 42.52
CA GLY A 66 -9.32 16.05 41.27
C GLY A 66 -10.12 15.10 40.38
N ARG A 67 -10.73 15.63 39.32
CA ARG A 67 -11.46 14.80 38.37
C ARG A 67 -10.51 13.84 37.64
N ARG A 68 -10.74 12.56 37.75
CA ARG A 68 -9.96 11.52 37.07
C ARG A 68 -9.97 11.75 35.56
N GLU A 69 -8.82 11.62 34.90
CA GLU A 69 -8.68 11.76 33.47
C GLU A 69 -9.03 10.43 32.80
N GLN A 70 -10.01 10.46 31.90
CA GLN A 70 -10.40 9.29 31.12
C GLN A 70 -9.54 9.19 29.88
N MET A 71 -9.01 7.99 29.63
CA MET A 71 -8.19 7.69 28.46
C MET A 71 -9.10 7.47 27.24
N LEU A 72 -8.63 7.93 26.08
CA LEU A 72 -9.28 7.76 24.78
C LEU A 72 -8.31 7.04 23.85
N TYR A 73 -8.82 6.13 23.02
CA TYR A 73 -8.03 5.40 22.04
C TYR A 73 -8.81 5.18 20.74
N LEU A 74 -8.07 4.91 19.65
CA LEU A 74 -8.68 4.65 18.35
C LEU A 74 -9.43 3.32 18.38
N ASN A 75 -10.63 3.31 17.80
CA ASN A 75 -11.35 2.08 17.52
C ASN A 75 -10.86 1.51 16.18
N TYR A 76 -9.91 0.63 16.23
CA TYR A 76 -9.36 0.00 15.04
C TYR A 76 -10.35 -0.97 14.35
N ASP A 77 -11.36 -1.45 15.07
CA ASP A 77 -12.42 -2.30 14.53
C ASP A 77 -13.65 -1.49 14.06
N PHE A 78 -13.51 -0.16 13.99
CA PHE A 78 -14.59 0.72 13.51
C PHE A 78 -15.03 0.39 12.09
N LYS A 79 -14.08 0.02 11.23
CA LYS A 79 -14.31 -0.34 9.84
C LYS A 79 -13.23 -1.32 9.36
N TYR A 80 -13.58 -2.05 8.31
CA TYR A 80 -12.68 -2.92 7.57
C TYR A 80 -12.30 -2.30 6.21
N VAL A 81 -11.22 -2.81 5.62
CA VAL A 81 -10.79 -2.52 4.25
C VAL A 81 -10.53 -3.84 3.53
N ILE A 82 -10.87 -3.88 2.25
CA ILE A 82 -10.59 -5.01 1.37
C ILE A 82 -9.43 -4.61 0.46
N GLY A 83 -8.41 -5.45 0.37
CA GLY A 83 -7.30 -5.33 -0.56
C GLY A 83 -7.36 -6.45 -1.59
N LEU A 84 -7.30 -6.10 -2.87
CA LEU A 84 -7.14 -7.03 -3.98
C LEU A 84 -5.82 -6.72 -4.66
N SER A 85 -4.90 -7.68 -4.74
CA SER A 85 -3.62 -7.49 -5.43
C SER A 85 -3.47 -8.48 -6.58
N PHE A 86 -2.94 -7.96 -7.70
CA PHE A 86 -2.77 -8.70 -8.94
C PHE A 86 -1.31 -8.61 -9.38
N PHE A 87 -0.62 -9.76 -9.34
CA PHE A 87 0.75 -9.93 -9.82
C PHE A 87 0.77 -10.91 -10.99
N SER A 88 1.92 -11.12 -11.61
CA SER A 88 2.01 -11.98 -12.81
C SER A 88 1.70 -13.46 -12.49
N ASP A 89 2.13 -13.96 -11.35
CA ASP A 89 2.04 -15.35 -10.92
C ASP A 89 0.85 -15.62 -10.01
N SER A 90 0.49 -14.65 -9.19
CA SER A 90 -0.58 -14.81 -8.20
C SER A 90 -1.41 -13.55 -7.99
N SER A 91 -2.62 -13.76 -7.48
CA SER A 91 -3.51 -12.71 -7.00
C SER A 91 -3.94 -13.01 -5.59
N LYS A 92 -4.20 -11.97 -4.79
CA LYS A 92 -4.43 -12.13 -3.37
C LYS A 92 -5.54 -11.24 -2.86
N ILE A 93 -6.40 -11.81 -2.02
CA ILE A 93 -7.36 -11.07 -1.18
C ILE A 93 -6.69 -10.82 0.17
N THR A 94 -6.90 -9.63 0.71
CA THR A 94 -6.62 -9.30 2.10
C THR A 94 -7.79 -8.52 2.68
N ILE A 95 -8.20 -8.86 3.90
CA ILE A 95 -9.17 -8.07 4.65
C ILE A 95 -8.53 -7.71 5.98
N SER A 96 -8.58 -6.43 6.33
CA SER A 96 -7.94 -5.90 7.54
C SER A 96 -8.86 -4.89 8.20
N ASN A 97 -8.75 -4.75 9.52
CA ASN A 97 -9.28 -3.61 10.23
C ASN A 97 -8.37 -2.37 10.05
N LEU A 98 -8.65 -1.27 10.74
CA LEU A 98 -7.86 -0.02 10.63
C LEU A 98 -6.50 -0.08 11.34
N LYS A 99 -6.27 -1.06 12.23
CA LYS A 99 -4.94 -1.46 12.65
C LYS A 99 -4.44 -2.44 11.60
N PRO A 100 -3.23 -2.27 11.01
CA PRO A 100 -2.76 -3.16 9.95
C PRO A 100 -2.41 -4.55 10.48
N SER A 101 -3.39 -5.18 11.10
CA SER A 101 -3.40 -6.57 11.48
C SER A 101 -4.26 -7.31 10.45
N LEU A 102 -3.66 -8.27 9.78
CA LEU A 102 -4.34 -9.08 8.79
C LEU A 102 -5.46 -9.91 9.46
N THR A 103 -6.70 -9.68 9.05
CA THR A 103 -7.86 -10.43 9.57
C THR A 103 -8.14 -11.65 8.71
N TYR A 104 -7.94 -11.52 7.39
CA TYR A 104 -8.13 -12.59 6.42
C TYR A 104 -7.19 -12.41 5.23
N SER A 105 -6.71 -13.52 4.68
CA SER A 105 -5.91 -13.53 3.45
C SER A 105 -6.10 -14.85 2.70
N LYS A 106 -6.26 -14.75 1.38
CA LYS A 106 -6.30 -15.89 0.48
C LYS A 106 -5.57 -15.56 -0.82
N GLU A 107 -4.73 -16.47 -1.28
CA GLU A 107 -3.96 -16.33 -2.50
C GLU A 107 -4.47 -17.31 -3.57
N TYR A 108 -4.42 -16.86 -4.82
CA TYR A 108 -4.83 -17.60 -6.00
C TYR A 108 -3.68 -17.59 -6.99
N LEU A 109 -3.37 -18.74 -7.58
CA LEU A 109 -2.50 -18.81 -8.74
C LEU A 109 -3.28 -18.31 -9.97
N ASN A 110 -2.62 -17.50 -10.78
CA ASN A 110 -3.24 -16.90 -11.97
C ASN A 110 -3.31 -17.85 -13.18
N LEU A 111 -2.66 -19.00 -13.08
CA LEU A 111 -2.61 -20.00 -14.13
C LEU A 111 -4.01 -20.53 -14.47
N ASP A 112 -4.28 -20.68 -15.75
CA ASP A 112 -5.51 -21.28 -16.30
C ASP A 112 -6.83 -20.53 -16.03
N LYS A 113 -6.76 -19.23 -15.68
CA LYS A 113 -7.95 -18.41 -15.45
C LYS A 113 -7.91 -17.12 -16.26
N THR A 114 -9.06 -16.74 -16.76
CA THR A 114 -9.23 -15.39 -17.32
C THR A 114 -9.21 -14.33 -16.18
N PRO A 115 -8.84 -13.08 -16.48
CA PRO A 115 -8.91 -12.00 -15.50
C PRO A 115 -10.28 -11.86 -14.83
N GLU A 116 -11.33 -11.99 -15.62
CA GLU A 116 -12.72 -11.88 -15.17
C GLU A 116 -13.10 -13.01 -14.21
N GLU A 117 -12.78 -14.26 -14.56
CA GLU A 117 -13.03 -15.42 -13.70
C GLU A 117 -12.30 -15.28 -12.36
N LEU A 118 -11.04 -14.87 -12.40
CA LEU A 118 -10.23 -14.67 -11.19
C LEU A 118 -10.86 -13.63 -10.27
N VAL A 119 -11.26 -12.48 -10.82
CA VAL A 119 -11.90 -11.42 -10.04
C VAL A 119 -13.24 -11.87 -9.46
N VAL A 120 -14.07 -12.55 -10.26
CA VAL A 120 -15.36 -13.07 -9.76
C VAL A 120 -15.15 -14.00 -8.58
N MET A 121 -14.22 -14.98 -8.71
CA MET A 121 -13.88 -15.89 -7.60
C MET A 121 -13.40 -15.14 -6.35
N MET A 122 -12.58 -14.10 -6.52
CA MET A 122 -12.08 -13.30 -5.41
C MET A 122 -13.21 -12.52 -4.73
N LEU A 123 -14.13 -11.94 -5.50
CA LEU A 123 -15.24 -11.15 -4.95
C LEU A 123 -16.31 -12.03 -4.28
N GLU A 124 -16.56 -13.23 -4.80
CA GLU A 124 -17.41 -14.24 -4.16
C GLU A 124 -16.83 -14.68 -2.81
N GLU A 125 -15.53 -14.94 -2.75
CA GLU A 125 -14.84 -15.27 -1.50
C GLU A 125 -14.93 -14.15 -0.46
N VAL A 126 -14.78 -12.88 -0.88
CA VAL A 126 -14.99 -11.73 0.00
C VAL A 126 -16.40 -11.72 0.56
N LYS A 127 -17.40 -11.97 -0.28
CA LYS A 127 -18.81 -12.01 0.12
C LYS A 127 -19.09 -13.13 1.11
N GLU A 128 -18.59 -14.33 0.83
CA GLU A 128 -18.70 -15.45 1.76
C GLU A 128 -18.05 -15.16 3.12
N TRP A 129 -16.89 -14.49 3.10
CA TRP A 129 -16.20 -14.11 4.33
C TRP A 129 -17.02 -13.07 5.12
N MET A 130 -17.62 -12.09 4.43
CA MET A 130 -18.51 -11.11 5.05
C MET A 130 -19.71 -11.78 5.71
N ASP A 131 -20.37 -12.69 5.00
CA ASP A 131 -21.55 -13.43 5.51
C ASP A 131 -21.21 -14.28 6.74
N LYS A 132 -20.08 -15.00 6.70
CA LYS A 132 -19.59 -15.81 7.84
C LYS A 132 -19.27 -14.97 9.09
N ASN A 133 -18.91 -13.70 8.92
CA ASN A 133 -18.59 -12.80 10.01
C ASN A 133 -19.72 -11.83 10.38
N ASN A 134 -20.92 -11.99 9.79
CA ASN A 134 -22.08 -11.11 9.97
C ASN A 134 -21.77 -9.63 9.69
N LEU A 135 -20.99 -9.36 8.63
CA LEU A 135 -20.61 -8.03 8.21
C LEU A 135 -21.38 -7.62 6.95
N GLU A 136 -21.68 -6.33 6.85
CA GLU A 136 -22.35 -5.72 5.71
C GLU A 136 -21.43 -4.68 5.02
N GLU A 137 -21.76 -4.23 3.81
CA GLU A 137 -20.98 -3.19 3.11
C GLU A 137 -20.75 -1.93 3.97
N LYS A 138 -21.72 -1.56 4.80
CA LYS A 138 -21.59 -0.42 5.72
C LYS A 138 -20.44 -0.55 6.70
N ASP A 139 -19.93 -1.77 6.97
CA ASP A 139 -18.82 -2.02 7.88
C ASP A 139 -17.45 -1.86 7.21
N PHE A 140 -17.43 -1.57 5.91
CA PHE A 140 -16.21 -1.37 5.14
C PHE A 140 -16.02 0.09 4.72
N LEU A 141 -14.77 0.53 4.64
CA LEU A 141 -14.39 1.84 4.08
C LEU A 141 -14.32 1.80 2.54
N GLY A 142 -13.92 0.68 1.98
CA GLY A 142 -13.75 0.53 0.55
C GLY A 142 -12.83 -0.63 0.16
N ILE A 143 -12.53 -0.68 -1.14
CA ILE A 143 -11.70 -1.69 -1.76
C ILE A 143 -10.48 -1.02 -2.39
N GLY A 144 -9.28 -1.42 -1.96
CA GLY A 144 -8.02 -1.05 -2.59
C GLY A 144 -7.59 -2.13 -3.57
N VAL A 145 -7.29 -1.75 -4.81
CA VAL A 145 -6.78 -2.63 -5.84
C VAL A 145 -5.34 -2.26 -6.14
N ILE A 146 -4.44 -3.23 -6.09
CA ILE A 146 -3.03 -3.09 -6.40
C ILE A 146 -2.73 -3.94 -7.63
N SER A 147 -2.06 -3.35 -8.63
CA SER A 147 -1.60 -4.09 -9.80
C SER A 147 -0.14 -3.80 -10.10
N LYS A 148 0.64 -4.84 -10.39
CA LYS A 148 2.01 -4.74 -10.86
C LYS A 148 2.10 -4.14 -12.27
N GLY A 149 1.07 -4.33 -13.10
CA GLY A 149 1.11 -3.97 -14.50
C GLY A 149 0.67 -2.52 -14.79
N THR A 150 0.09 -2.34 -15.95
CA THR A 150 -0.42 -1.04 -16.38
C THR A 150 -1.73 -0.69 -15.67
N ILE A 151 -1.91 0.59 -15.41
CA ILE A 151 -3.16 1.13 -14.89
C ILE A 151 -3.63 2.24 -15.84
N ASN A 152 -4.78 2.03 -16.44
CA ASN A 152 -5.48 3.06 -17.17
C ASN A 152 -6.46 3.79 -16.24
N ARG A 153 -6.07 4.99 -15.81
CA ARG A 153 -6.87 5.78 -14.85
C ARG A 153 -8.16 6.34 -15.45
N ILE A 154 -8.21 6.50 -16.77
CA ILE A 154 -9.40 7.02 -17.47
C ILE A 154 -10.47 5.93 -17.49
N GLU A 155 -10.12 4.73 -17.90
CA GLU A 155 -11.04 3.59 -18.01
C GLU A 155 -11.17 2.82 -16.69
N ASN A 156 -10.28 3.07 -15.73
CA ASN A 156 -10.16 2.32 -14.49
C ASN A 156 -9.94 0.82 -14.73
N SER A 157 -9.06 0.53 -15.70
CA SER A 157 -8.61 -0.81 -16.02
C SER A 157 -7.22 -1.09 -15.50
N ILE A 158 -6.94 -2.37 -15.32
CA ILE A 158 -5.62 -2.91 -14.99
C ILE A 158 -5.22 -3.95 -16.02
N GLY A 159 -3.92 -4.01 -16.33
CA GLY A 159 -3.33 -5.05 -17.14
C GLY A 159 -2.10 -5.62 -16.46
N ILE A 160 -1.91 -6.93 -16.53
CA ILE A 160 -0.69 -7.61 -16.12
C ILE A 160 -0.13 -8.42 -17.30
N ASP A 161 1.16 -8.70 -17.26
CA ASP A 161 1.92 -9.27 -18.40
C ASP A 161 1.35 -10.56 -18.98
N ILE A 162 0.62 -11.34 -18.17
CA ILE A 162 0.03 -12.62 -18.56
C ILE A 162 -1.38 -12.49 -19.14
N TRP A 163 -1.98 -11.31 -19.11
CA TRP A 163 -3.33 -11.09 -19.61
C TRP A 163 -3.31 -10.54 -21.04
N GLU A 164 -4.08 -11.12 -21.92
CA GLU A 164 -4.23 -10.63 -23.29
C GLU A 164 -4.94 -9.28 -23.38
N LYS A 165 -5.81 -8.99 -22.41
CA LYS A 165 -6.62 -7.78 -22.37
C LYS A 165 -6.58 -7.13 -20.98
N GLU A 166 -6.73 -5.82 -20.97
CA GLU A 166 -6.95 -5.07 -19.73
C GLU A 166 -8.32 -5.41 -19.12
N LEU A 167 -8.35 -5.51 -17.82
CA LEU A 167 -9.57 -5.75 -17.03
C LEU A 167 -10.15 -4.45 -16.51
N LEU A 168 -11.42 -4.17 -16.80
CA LEU A 168 -12.18 -3.04 -16.24
C LEU A 168 -12.54 -3.29 -14.77
N ILE A 169 -11.52 -3.33 -13.92
CA ILE A 169 -11.61 -3.82 -12.53
C ILE A 169 -12.69 -3.14 -11.70
N LYS A 170 -12.87 -1.82 -11.83
CA LYS A 170 -13.94 -1.12 -11.08
C LYS A 170 -15.33 -1.54 -11.54
N LYS A 171 -15.51 -1.86 -12.83
CA LYS A 171 -16.78 -2.34 -13.36
C LYS A 171 -17.11 -3.72 -12.81
N GLU A 172 -16.13 -4.60 -12.75
CA GLU A 172 -16.31 -5.94 -12.18
C GLU A 172 -16.65 -5.87 -10.69
N ILE A 173 -15.90 -5.09 -9.91
CA ILE A 173 -16.17 -4.90 -8.47
C ILE A 173 -17.58 -4.36 -8.23
N LYS A 174 -18.05 -3.40 -9.05
CA LYS A 174 -19.37 -2.80 -8.88
C LYS A 174 -20.55 -3.74 -9.14
N LYS A 175 -20.31 -4.90 -9.77
CA LYS A 175 -21.35 -5.95 -9.89
C LYS A 175 -21.64 -6.62 -8.54
N PHE A 176 -20.70 -6.61 -7.62
CA PHE A 176 -20.76 -7.27 -6.31
C PHE A 176 -20.94 -6.29 -5.16
N PHE A 177 -20.29 -5.14 -5.19
CA PHE A 177 -20.20 -4.20 -4.07
C PHE A 177 -20.39 -2.75 -4.52
N ASN A 178 -21.15 -2.00 -3.75
CA ASN A 178 -21.29 -0.55 -3.91
C ASN A 178 -20.31 0.24 -3.01
N LEU A 179 -19.09 -0.26 -2.87
CA LEU A 179 -18.05 0.35 -2.07
C LEU A 179 -17.17 1.31 -2.90
N PRO A 180 -16.54 2.31 -2.26
CA PRO A 180 -15.48 3.08 -2.91
C PRO A 180 -14.34 2.17 -3.37
N VAL A 181 -13.82 2.39 -4.59
CA VAL A 181 -12.70 1.61 -5.16
C VAL A 181 -11.56 2.54 -5.53
N VAL A 182 -10.38 2.25 -5.01
CA VAL A 182 -9.12 2.90 -5.39
C VAL A 182 -8.24 1.89 -6.09
N VAL A 183 -7.67 2.27 -7.22
CA VAL A 183 -6.74 1.41 -7.99
C VAL A 183 -5.40 2.10 -8.06
N GLU A 184 -4.33 1.41 -7.69
CA GLU A 184 -2.98 1.96 -7.72
C GLU A 184 -1.93 0.91 -8.10
N ASN A 185 -0.80 1.38 -8.63
CA ASN A 185 0.38 0.57 -8.92
C ASN A 185 0.99 0.02 -7.61
N ASP A 186 1.61 -1.17 -7.69
CA ASP A 186 2.21 -1.87 -6.57
C ASP A 186 3.29 -1.05 -5.84
N VAL A 187 4.26 -0.49 -6.58
CA VAL A 187 5.36 0.33 -5.99
C VAL A 187 4.82 1.60 -5.35
N LYS A 188 3.85 2.25 -5.99
CA LYS A 188 3.19 3.45 -5.46
C LYS A 188 2.38 3.14 -4.21
N SER A 189 1.63 2.05 -4.21
CA SER A 189 0.89 1.56 -3.04
C SER A 189 1.83 1.20 -1.88
N PHE A 190 2.95 0.54 -2.19
CA PHE A 190 3.97 0.21 -1.21
C PHE A 190 4.56 1.46 -0.56
N ALA A 191 4.86 2.50 -1.35
CA ALA A 191 5.38 3.76 -0.82
C ALA A 191 4.41 4.44 0.16
N VAL A 192 3.12 4.50 -0.20
CA VAL A 192 2.08 5.05 0.68
C VAL A 192 1.95 4.24 1.97
N ALA A 193 1.89 2.91 1.86
CA ALA A 193 1.76 2.03 3.02
C ALA A 193 2.99 2.11 3.93
N HIS A 194 4.20 2.09 3.35
CA HIS A 194 5.45 2.17 4.09
C HIS A 194 5.59 3.49 4.85
N ASN A 195 5.24 4.61 4.20
CA ASN A 195 5.23 5.91 4.85
C ASN A 195 4.23 5.96 6.01
N TYR A 196 3.02 5.46 5.77
CA TYR A 196 1.97 5.44 6.80
C TYR A 196 2.35 4.60 8.02
N LEU A 197 3.04 3.47 7.82
CA LEU A 197 3.36 2.52 8.89
C LEU A 197 4.64 2.87 9.65
N TYR A 198 5.65 3.41 8.96
CA TYR A 198 7.01 3.44 9.49
C TYR A 198 7.71 4.80 9.45
N LEU A 199 7.48 5.61 8.44
CA LEU A 199 8.32 6.78 8.18
C LEU A 199 7.72 8.10 8.65
N ASN A 200 6.43 8.34 8.39
CA ASN A 200 5.75 9.62 8.64
C ASN A 200 6.45 10.84 7.99
N PHE A 201 7.09 10.64 6.85
CA PHE A 201 7.72 11.74 6.10
C PHE A 201 6.68 12.49 5.26
N SER A 202 6.80 13.82 5.19
CA SER A 202 5.97 14.62 4.28
C SER A 202 6.36 14.41 2.82
N ASP A 203 7.67 14.36 2.58
CA ASP A 203 8.26 14.30 1.25
C ASP A 203 9.36 13.23 1.21
N PHE A 204 9.26 12.29 0.26
CA PHE A 204 10.32 11.33 -0.01
C PHE A 204 10.18 10.72 -1.39
N PHE A 205 11.27 10.14 -1.87
CA PHE A 205 11.32 9.31 -3.06
C PHE A 205 11.68 7.88 -2.66
N LEU A 206 10.81 6.94 -3.01
CA LEU A 206 11.05 5.50 -2.81
C LEU A 206 11.63 4.91 -4.09
N VAL A 207 12.72 4.16 -3.95
CA VAL A 207 13.23 3.26 -4.98
C VAL A 207 12.91 1.83 -4.56
N HIS A 208 12.21 1.10 -5.42
CA HIS A 208 11.91 -0.31 -5.23
C HIS A 208 12.71 -1.13 -6.25
N TYR A 209 13.60 -1.98 -5.73
CA TYR A 209 14.41 -2.90 -6.51
C TYR A 209 14.03 -4.34 -6.16
N SER A 210 13.58 -5.10 -7.13
CA SER A 210 13.11 -6.48 -6.92
C SER A 210 13.37 -7.35 -8.15
N ILE A 211 13.10 -8.66 -8.02
CA ILE A 211 13.13 -9.59 -9.15
C ILE A 211 12.18 -9.14 -10.28
N ASN A 212 11.13 -8.45 -9.93
CA ASN A 212 10.09 -8.02 -10.85
C ASN A 212 10.40 -6.72 -11.58
N GLY A 213 11.53 -6.07 -11.28
CA GLY A 213 11.97 -4.85 -11.93
C GLY A 213 12.38 -3.75 -10.95
N ILE A 214 12.60 -2.57 -11.51
CA ILE A 214 13.03 -1.37 -10.79
C ILE A 214 11.97 -0.29 -10.98
N GLY A 215 11.39 0.15 -9.88
CA GLY A 215 10.38 1.19 -9.87
C GLY A 215 10.62 2.24 -8.80
N GLY A 216 9.87 3.31 -8.85
CA GLY A 216 9.92 4.35 -7.83
C GLY A 216 8.56 4.98 -7.56
N ALA A 217 8.49 5.71 -6.47
CA ALA A 217 7.33 6.51 -6.13
C ALA A 217 7.75 7.79 -5.42
N VAL A 218 7.03 8.87 -5.67
CA VAL A 218 7.25 10.19 -5.05
C VAL A 218 6.06 10.50 -4.15
N LEU A 219 6.32 10.79 -2.89
CA LEU A 219 5.34 11.44 -2.02
C LEU A 219 5.75 12.89 -1.80
N LYS A 220 4.78 13.78 -1.84
CA LYS A 220 4.92 15.20 -1.53
C LYS A 220 3.74 15.66 -0.67
N ASN A 221 4.04 16.28 0.47
CA ASN A 221 3.04 16.63 1.47
C ASN A 221 2.18 15.42 1.90
N GLU A 222 2.79 14.28 2.13
CA GLU A 222 2.15 12.98 2.45
C GLU A 222 1.27 12.41 1.32
N LEU A 223 1.18 13.08 0.17
CA LEU A 223 0.36 12.65 -0.96
C LEU A 223 1.22 12.09 -2.09
N LEU A 224 0.73 11.01 -2.68
CA LEU A 224 1.36 10.41 -3.84
C LEU A 224 1.31 11.37 -5.04
N VAL A 225 2.47 11.64 -5.63
CA VAL A 225 2.56 12.42 -6.88
C VAL A 225 2.19 11.51 -8.04
N ASN A 226 1.04 11.77 -8.65
CA ASN A 226 0.39 10.89 -9.61
C ASN A 226 -0.13 11.60 -10.86
N GLU A 227 0.35 12.81 -11.11
CA GLU A 227 -0.13 13.66 -12.20
C GLU A 227 0.18 13.10 -13.59
N VAL A 228 1.25 12.29 -13.68
CA VAL A 228 1.68 11.64 -14.91
C VAL A 228 2.05 10.18 -14.63
N ASP A 229 1.59 9.25 -15.44
CA ASP A 229 1.83 7.80 -15.27
C ASP A 229 3.31 7.41 -15.36
N SER A 230 4.15 8.23 -15.98
CA SER A 230 5.59 8.01 -16.07
C SER A 230 6.36 8.31 -14.76
N ILE A 231 5.74 9.01 -13.81
CA ILE A 231 6.38 9.28 -12.51
C ILE A 231 6.62 7.94 -11.80
N GLY A 232 7.90 7.69 -11.47
CA GLY A 232 8.33 6.47 -10.81
C GLY A 232 8.80 5.35 -11.74
N LYS A 233 8.70 5.49 -13.07
CA LYS A 233 9.25 4.51 -14.03
C LYS A 233 10.78 4.63 -14.19
N ILE A 234 11.50 4.68 -13.08
CA ILE A 234 12.97 4.87 -13.05
C ILE A 234 13.74 3.73 -13.69
N GLY A 235 13.22 2.49 -13.67
CA GLY A 235 13.83 1.35 -14.36
C GLY A 235 14.01 1.59 -15.86
N HIS A 236 13.21 2.48 -16.46
CA HIS A 236 13.31 2.83 -17.88
C HIS A 236 14.08 4.12 -18.15
N MET A 237 14.79 4.68 -17.17
CA MET A 237 15.76 5.75 -17.41
C MET A 237 16.91 5.20 -18.25
N ILE A 238 17.30 5.93 -19.29
CA ILE A 238 18.43 5.56 -20.14
C ILE A 238 19.72 5.94 -19.42
N ILE A 239 20.54 4.93 -19.12
CA ILE A 239 21.84 5.09 -18.45
C ILE A 239 22.96 5.06 -19.50
N ASP A 240 22.93 4.11 -20.43
CA ASP A 240 23.90 3.98 -21.51
C ASP A 240 23.23 3.52 -22.81
N PRO A 241 23.02 4.44 -23.77
CA PRO A 241 22.33 4.12 -25.03
C PRO A 241 23.06 3.09 -25.91
N SER A 242 24.35 2.82 -25.64
CA SER A 242 25.14 1.82 -26.40
C SER A 242 24.85 0.38 -25.98
N LYS A 243 24.16 0.18 -24.86
CA LYS A 243 23.90 -1.13 -24.25
C LYS A 243 22.62 -1.80 -24.77
N GLU A 244 22.24 -2.87 -24.09
CA GLU A 244 21.18 -3.79 -24.51
C GLU A 244 19.83 -3.10 -24.77
N PHE A 245 19.06 -3.72 -25.65
CA PHE A 245 17.70 -3.30 -25.94
C PHE A 245 16.73 -3.75 -24.84
N CYS A 246 15.92 -2.82 -24.35
CA CYS A 246 14.87 -3.13 -23.40
C CYS A 246 13.61 -3.65 -24.10
N PRO A 247 13.15 -4.88 -23.84
CA PRO A 247 11.99 -5.44 -24.51
C PRO A 247 10.68 -4.73 -24.13
N ILE A 248 10.65 -4.06 -22.97
CA ILE A 248 9.46 -3.38 -22.43
C ILE A 248 9.31 -1.99 -23.06
N CYS A 249 10.29 -1.09 -22.83
CA CYS A 249 10.17 0.29 -23.32
C CYS A 249 10.69 0.51 -24.75
N LYS A 250 11.20 -0.53 -25.41
CA LYS A 250 11.72 -0.51 -26.79
C LYS A 250 12.88 0.48 -27.02
N ARG A 251 13.60 0.87 -25.96
CA ARG A 251 14.78 1.73 -26.00
C ARG A 251 16.03 0.96 -25.56
N ARG A 252 17.21 1.49 -25.85
CA ARG A 252 18.48 0.87 -25.47
C ARG A 252 19.01 1.44 -24.14
N GLY A 253 19.65 0.60 -23.33
CA GLY A 253 20.43 0.95 -22.17
C GLY A 253 19.65 1.58 -21.03
N CYS A 254 18.42 1.16 -20.82
CA CYS A 254 17.68 1.57 -19.62
C CYS A 254 18.21 0.82 -18.38
N LEU A 255 18.10 1.44 -17.21
CA LEU A 255 18.58 0.94 -15.93
C LEU A 255 18.16 -0.53 -15.70
N GLU A 256 16.88 -0.85 -15.89
CA GLU A 256 16.35 -2.19 -15.68
C GLU A 256 16.95 -3.24 -16.62
N SER A 257 17.22 -2.88 -17.89
CA SER A 257 17.86 -3.79 -18.85
C SER A 257 19.32 -4.06 -18.51
N LEU A 258 19.97 -3.22 -17.71
CA LEU A 258 21.37 -3.36 -17.33
C LEU A 258 21.56 -4.10 -16.02
N VAL A 259 20.78 -3.75 -14.98
CA VAL A 259 21.04 -4.15 -13.60
C VAL A 259 19.86 -4.81 -12.87
N SER A 260 18.75 -5.12 -13.53
CA SER A 260 17.68 -5.84 -12.84
C SER A 260 18.14 -7.24 -12.40
N LEU A 261 17.61 -7.75 -11.29
CA LEU A 261 17.95 -9.10 -10.81
C LEU A 261 17.74 -10.17 -11.89
N LYS A 262 16.68 -10.02 -12.71
CA LYS A 262 16.45 -10.90 -13.87
C LYS A 262 17.57 -10.82 -14.91
N THR A 263 18.07 -9.62 -15.18
CA THR A 263 19.20 -9.42 -16.11
C THR A 263 20.48 -9.99 -15.54
N ILE A 264 20.74 -9.75 -14.26
CA ILE A 264 21.90 -10.29 -13.56
C ILE A 264 21.88 -11.84 -13.58
N LEU A 265 20.75 -12.46 -13.23
CA LEU A 265 20.59 -13.91 -13.28
C LEU A 265 20.82 -14.45 -14.70
N LYS A 266 20.29 -13.77 -15.72
CA LYS A 266 20.53 -14.15 -17.12
C LYS A 266 22.00 -14.07 -17.51
N LYS A 267 22.73 -13.07 -17.05
CA LYS A 267 24.19 -12.97 -17.28
C LYS A 267 24.95 -14.02 -16.49
N ALA A 268 24.56 -14.27 -15.24
CA ALA A 268 25.18 -15.26 -14.37
C ALA A 268 24.96 -16.71 -14.85
N SER A 269 23.85 -17.00 -15.56
CA SER A 269 23.58 -18.31 -16.15
C SER A 269 24.54 -18.72 -17.26
N GLN A 270 25.44 -17.82 -17.71
CA GLN A 270 26.55 -18.16 -18.60
C GLN A 270 27.68 -18.87 -17.87
N TYR A 271 27.77 -18.75 -16.57
CA TYR A 271 28.80 -19.35 -15.71
C TYR A 271 28.28 -20.53 -14.90
N HIS A 272 27.01 -20.50 -14.52
CA HIS A 272 26.37 -21.52 -13.69
C HIS A 272 24.93 -21.80 -14.16
N ASP A 273 24.58 -23.06 -14.34
CA ASP A 273 23.22 -23.46 -14.72
C ASP A 273 22.22 -23.35 -13.57
N ASN A 274 20.96 -23.06 -13.90
CA ASN A 274 19.81 -23.07 -12.96
C ASN A 274 20.01 -22.22 -11.69
N LEU A 275 20.59 -21.04 -11.81
CA LEU A 275 20.77 -20.12 -10.68
C LEU A 275 19.44 -19.54 -10.19
N SER A 276 19.17 -19.75 -8.91
CA SER A 276 18.22 -18.93 -8.15
C SER A 276 18.91 -17.67 -7.60
N ILE A 277 18.12 -16.68 -7.18
CA ILE A 277 18.66 -15.47 -6.52
C ILE A 277 19.45 -15.84 -5.26
N SER A 278 18.91 -16.74 -4.44
CA SER A 278 19.60 -17.21 -3.22
C SER A 278 20.94 -17.83 -3.56
N LYS A 279 20.99 -18.66 -4.59
CA LYS A 279 22.23 -19.32 -5.02
C LYS A 279 23.26 -18.34 -5.60
N LEU A 280 22.79 -17.30 -6.30
CA LEU A 280 23.65 -16.22 -6.80
C LEU A 280 24.39 -15.52 -5.65
N PHE A 281 23.67 -15.16 -4.58
CA PHE A 281 24.29 -14.50 -3.42
C PHE A 281 25.15 -15.45 -2.59
N GLU A 282 24.78 -16.74 -2.46
CA GLU A 282 25.66 -17.74 -1.85
C GLU A 282 27.01 -17.84 -2.57
N LEU A 283 27.01 -17.90 -3.91
CA LEU A 283 28.23 -17.94 -4.70
C LEU A 283 29.06 -16.70 -4.54
N TYR A 284 28.43 -15.52 -4.48
CA TYR A 284 29.11 -14.26 -4.19
C TYR A 284 29.79 -14.28 -2.81
N ASP A 285 29.09 -14.72 -1.78
CA ASP A 285 29.59 -14.82 -0.40
C ASP A 285 30.72 -15.86 -0.28
N MET A 286 30.70 -16.91 -1.10
CA MET A 286 31.77 -17.90 -1.20
C MET A 286 33.01 -17.43 -1.99
N GLY A 287 32.93 -16.22 -2.58
CA GLY A 287 34.04 -15.62 -3.34
C GLY A 287 34.18 -16.18 -4.75
N ASP A 288 33.11 -16.69 -5.37
CA ASP A 288 33.11 -17.08 -6.79
C ASP A 288 33.57 -15.89 -7.65
N ILE A 289 34.60 -16.09 -8.45
CA ILE A 289 35.30 -15.02 -9.17
C ILE A 289 34.39 -14.36 -10.22
N GLU A 290 33.67 -15.18 -11.00
CA GLU A 290 32.85 -14.70 -12.11
C GLU A 290 31.60 -13.98 -11.59
N ILE A 291 30.96 -14.54 -10.56
CA ILE A 291 29.79 -13.90 -9.92
C ILE A 291 30.19 -12.62 -9.19
N SER A 292 31.33 -12.62 -8.49
CA SER A 292 31.82 -11.42 -7.81
C SER A 292 32.13 -10.30 -8.79
N LYS A 293 32.76 -10.63 -9.92
CA LYS A 293 33.02 -9.66 -11.00
C LYS A 293 31.71 -9.11 -11.58
N LEU A 294 30.77 -10.00 -11.93
CA LEU A 294 29.49 -9.62 -12.50
C LEU A 294 28.70 -8.67 -11.58
N LEU A 295 28.64 -8.96 -10.28
CA LEU A 295 27.89 -8.13 -9.32
C LEU A 295 28.57 -6.80 -9.01
N ASN A 296 29.89 -6.75 -9.02
CA ASN A 296 30.66 -5.52 -8.79
C ASN A 296 30.67 -4.58 -10.01
N GLU A 297 30.44 -5.12 -11.23
CA GLU A 297 30.38 -4.33 -12.47
C GLU A 297 28.93 -3.94 -12.85
N SER A 298 27.93 -4.44 -12.12
CA SER A 298 26.49 -4.15 -12.34
C SER A 298 26.00 -3.05 -11.44
#